data_6e144870f6b3a8184769b62e62b4d192
#
_entry.id   6e144870f6b3a8184769b62e62b4d192
#
_cell.length_a   1.000
_cell.length_b   1.000
_cell.length_c   1.000
_cell.angle_alpha   90.00
_cell.angle_beta   90.00
_cell.angle_gamma   90.00
#
_symmetry.space_group_name_H-M   'P 1'
#
loop_
_entity.id
_entity.type
_entity.pdbx_description
1 polymer ?
#
loop_
_entity_poly.entity_id
_entity_poly.type
_entity_poly.pdbx_seq_one_letter_code
_entity_poly.pdbx_strand_id
1 'polypeptide(L)'
;MTPVLLSGNMCDARLWRGGGGAIPAMLGRHMLNPSVDADLTHDDGIAAMAARALAETPGPLLPIGFSMGAIVAVEMWCQAPDRIVGLVLLGYNATADLPDRAARRPAQQAEVRAGGLERVLVEELKPNYLAARNRGDTALLDLLRNMGLGLGPDVFVRQSEALRLRADRWEALAKIDVPVLLGCGSEDTLCPPEWHADWTARIAGAEQFVVDGAGHMLPLEAPLMLAARIDRWFTERI
;
A
#
# COMPACT_ATOMS: atom_id res chain seq x y z
N MET A 1 10.04 16.35 -9.27
CA MET A 1 9.70 15.14 -8.51
C MET A 1 8.22 14.87 -8.66
N THR A 2 7.84 13.62 -8.88
CA THR A 2 6.45 13.20 -9.08
C THR A 2 6.04 12.24 -7.96
N PRO A 3 5.00 12.54 -7.15
CA PRO A 3 4.42 11.59 -6.23
C PRO A 3 3.72 10.46 -6.99
N VAL A 4 4.02 9.21 -6.64
CA VAL A 4 3.40 8.02 -7.24
C VAL A 4 2.58 7.31 -6.17
N LEU A 5 1.27 7.31 -6.32
CA LEU A 5 0.32 6.67 -5.42
C LEU A 5 0.13 5.21 -5.83
N LEU A 6 0.51 4.29 -4.96
CA LEU A 6 0.51 2.85 -5.19
C LEU A 6 -0.51 2.19 -4.26
N SER A 7 -1.66 1.81 -4.80
CA SER A 7 -2.78 1.26 -4.03
C SER A 7 -2.51 -0.16 -3.54
N GLY A 8 -3.23 -0.58 -2.50
CA GLY A 8 -3.17 -1.93 -1.96
C GLY A 8 -3.92 -2.96 -2.83
N ASN A 9 -3.83 -4.23 -2.40
CA ASN A 9 -4.53 -5.33 -3.06
C ASN A 9 -6.04 -5.04 -3.14
N MET A 10 -6.60 -5.18 -4.34
CA MET A 10 -8.02 -4.93 -4.64
C MET A 10 -8.52 -3.53 -4.21
N CYS A 11 -7.62 -2.54 -4.26
CA CYS A 11 -7.91 -1.13 -4.10
C CYS A 11 -7.54 -0.36 -5.37
N ASP A 12 -8.32 0.66 -5.69
CA ASP A 12 -8.07 1.60 -6.80
C ASP A 12 -7.81 3.03 -6.27
N ALA A 13 -7.74 4.00 -7.17
CA ALA A 13 -7.47 5.41 -6.85
C ALA A 13 -8.42 6.03 -5.82
N ARG A 14 -9.62 5.45 -5.59
CA ARG A 14 -10.56 5.89 -4.54
C ARG A 14 -9.98 5.75 -3.14
N LEU A 15 -9.04 4.83 -2.95
CA LEU A 15 -8.29 4.67 -1.70
C LEU A 15 -7.69 6.00 -1.22
N TRP A 16 -7.13 6.78 -2.13
CA TRP A 16 -6.40 8.01 -1.83
C TRP A 16 -7.29 9.25 -1.72
N ARG A 17 -8.60 9.10 -2.01
CA ARG A 17 -9.57 10.21 -2.02
C ARG A 17 -10.43 10.28 -0.75
N GLY A 18 -10.10 9.50 0.27
CA GLY A 18 -10.67 9.62 1.61
C GLY A 18 -10.52 11.03 2.17
N GLY A 19 -11.43 11.46 3.07
CA GLY A 19 -11.40 12.78 3.67
C GLY A 19 -11.47 13.92 2.65
N GLY A 20 -12.25 13.76 1.57
CA GLY A 20 -12.36 14.77 0.51
C GLY A 20 -11.11 14.94 -0.35
N GLY A 21 -10.26 13.91 -0.43
CA GLY A 21 -9.02 13.96 -1.22
C GLY A 21 -7.88 14.68 -0.49
N ALA A 22 -7.83 14.58 0.82
CA ALA A 22 -6.82 15.26 1.66
C ALA A 22 -5.37 14.97 1.23
N ILE A 23 -5.07 13.70 0.87
CA ILE A 23 -3.72 13.30 0.46
C ILE A 23 -3.32 13.93 -0.87
N PRO A 24 -4.07 13.79 -1.99
CA PRO A 24 -3.75 14.49 -3.24
C PRO A 24 -3.71 16.01 -3.09
N ALA A 25 -4.61 16.60 -2.29
CA ALA A 25 -4.62 18.04 -2.05
C ALA A 25 -3.37 18.52 -1.29
N MET A 26 -2.91 17.75 -0.31
CA MET A 26 -1.66 18.03 0.41
C MET A 26 -0.46 17.94 -0.54
N LEU A 27 -0.36 16.86 -1.31
CA LEU A 27 0.73 16.69 -2.27
C LEU A 27 0.77 17.83 -3.30
N GLY A 28 -0.38 18.30 -3.77
CA GLY A 28 -0.47 19.44 -4.70
C GLY A 28 0.07 20.76 -4.15
N ARG A 29 0.23 20.90 -2.84
CA ARG A 29 0.87 22.11 -2.26
C ARG A 29 2.39 22.09 -2.31
N HIS A 30 2.99 20.91 -2.31
CA HIS A 30 4.44 20.74 -2.24
C HIS A 30 5.10 20.40 -3.57
N MET A 31 4.32 19.86 -4.51
CA MET A 31 4.88 19.27 -5.72
C MET A 31 4.67 20.13 -6.95
N LEU A 32 5.71 20.22 -7.79
CA LEU A 32 5.61 20.83 -9.11
C LEU A 32 4.77 19.99 -10.08
N ASN A 33 4.79 18.66 -9.89
CA ASN A 33 4.02 17.73 -10.70
C ASN A 33 2.80 17.22 -9.90
N PRO A 34 1.65 17.01 -10.54
CA PRO A 34 0.52 16.34 -9.93
C PRO A 34 0.89 14.89 -9.55
N SER A 35 0.22 14.36 -8.53
CA SER A 35 0.38 12.94 -8.18
C SER A 35 -0.19 12.04 -9.27
N VAL A 36 0.47 10.90 -9.48
CA VAL A 36 0.07 9.87 -10.44
C VAL A 36 -0.42 8.65 -9.66
N ASP A 37 -1.62 8.18 -9.97
CA ASP A 37 -2.10 6.88 -9.48
C ASP A 37 -1.50 5.79 -10.39
N ALA A 38 -0.58 4.97 -9.86
CA ALA A 38 0.03 3.89 -10.63
C ALA A 38 -0.98 2.75 -10.86
N ASP A 39 -1.01 2.22 -12.07
CA ASP A 39 -1.86 1.08 -12.40
C ASP A 39 -1.15 -0.24 -12.06
N LEU A 40 -1.64 -0.91 -11.02
CA LEU A 40 -1.13 -2.21 -10.52
C LEU A 40 -2.04 -3.38 -10.93
N THR A 41 -2.80 -3.25 -12.01
CA THR A 41 -3.81 -4.24 -12.40
C THR A 41 -3.34 -5.20 -13.50
N HIS A 42 -2.25 -4.91 -14.18
CA HIS A 42 -1.83 -5.63 -15.39
C HIS A 42 -0.89 -6.82 -15.14
N ASP A 43 -0.09 -6.75 -14.09
CA ASP A 43 1.00 -7.70 -13.88
C ASP A 43 0.69 -8.67 -12.72
N ASP A 44 1.26 -9.86 -12.77
CA ASP A 44 1.14 -10.92 -11.77
C ASP A 44 2.39 -11.11 -10.91
N GLY A 45 3.28 -10.11 -10.92
CA GLY A 45 4.50 -10.05 -10.13
C GLY A 45 4.82 -8.65 -9.64
N ILE A 46 5.28 -8.54 -8.39
CA ILE A 46 5.65 -7.26 -7.76
C ILE A 46 6.75 -6.56 -8.58
N ALA A 47 7.73 -7.31 -9.06
CA ALA A 47 8.82 -6.74 -9.87
C ALA A 47 8.32 -6.16 -11.20
N ALA A 48 7.36 -6.80 -11.85
CA ALA A 48 6.76 -6.31 -13.08
C ALA A 48 5.90 -5.06 -12.84
N MET A 49 5.10 -5.04 -11.75
CA MET A 49 4.34 -3.85 -11.35
C MET A 49 5.27 -2.64 -11.10
N ALA A 50 6.39 -2.85 -10.41
CA ALA A 50 7.37 -1.80 -10.16
C ALA A 50 8.03 -1.30 -11.46
N ALA A 51 8.43 -2.21 -12.35
CA ALA A 51 9.00 -1.85 -13.65
C ALA A 51 8.04 -1.03 -14.51
N ARG A 52 6.75 -1.39 -14.54
CA ARG A 52 5.70 -0.64 -15.23
C ARG A 52 5.55 0.76 -14.65
N ALA A 53 5.38 0.89 -13.33
CA ALA A 53 5.25 2.18 -12.66
C ALA A 53 6.45 3.11 -12.92
N LEU A 54 7.68 2.55 -12.95
CA LEU A 54 8.89 3.27 -13.30
C LEU A 54 8.91 3.71 -14.78
N ALA A 55 8.44 2.86 -15.69
CA ALA A 55 8.41 3.16 -17.14
C ALA A 55 7.37 4.25 -17.46
N GLU A 56 6.21 4.21 -16.81
CA GLU A 56 5.11 5.14 -17.06
C GLU A 56 5.30 6.50 -16.40
N THR A 57 6.19 6.61 -15.40
CA THR A 57 6.41 7.86 -14.66
C THR A 57 7.89 8.28 -14.75
N PRO A 58 8.28 9.12 -15.69
CA PRO A 58 9.69 9.54 -15.86
C PRO A 58 10.15 10.52 -14.77
N GLY A 59 11.48 10.62 -14.59
CA GLY A 59 12.15 11.57 -13.69
C GLY A 59 12.24 11.11 -12.23
N PRO A 60 12.56 12.02 -11.30
CA PRO A 60 12.63 11.71 -9.86
C PRO A 60 11.24 11.46 -9.26
N LEU A 61 11.11 10.42 -8.42
CA LEU A 61 9.85 9.91 -7.90
C LEU A 61 9.81 9.91 -6.37
N LEU A 62 8.61 10.12 -5.83
CA LEU A 62 8.26 9.87 -4.43
C LEU A 62 7.16 8.81 -4.38
N PRO A 63 7.50 7.52 -4.30
CA PRO A 63 6.50 6.46 -4.13
C PRO A 63 5.83 6.55 -2.75
N ILE A 64 4.49 6.57 -2.77
CA ILE A 64 3.62 6.55 -1.60
C ILE A 64 2.76 5.29 -1.73
N GLY A 65 3.17 4.24 -1.05
CA GLY A 65 2.58 2.93 -1.17
C GLY A 65 1.75 2.53 0.04
N PHE A 66 0.63 1.87 -0.21
CA PHE A 66 -0.19 1.25 0.81
C PHE A 66 -0.25 -0.27 0.61
N SER A 67 0.03 -1.06 1.67
CA SER A 67 -0.05 -2.53 1.67
C SER A 67 0.74 -3.14 0.50
N MET A 68 0.10 -3.82 -0.46
CA MET A 68 0.75 -4.29 -1.68
C MET A 68 1.50 -3.17 -2.41
N GLY A 69 0.92 -1.98 -2.49
CA GLY A 69 1.58 -0.81 -3.10
C GLY A 69 2.85 -0.38 -2.39
N ALA A 70 2.96 -0.59 -1.06
CA ALA A 70 4.19 -0.33 -0.32
C ALA A 70 5.28 -1.37 -0.65
N ILE A 71 4.89 -2.61 -0.93
CA ILE A 71 5.83 -3.64 -1.42
C ILE A 71 6.35 -3.27 -2.82
N VAL A 72 5.46 -2.78 -3.70
CA VAL A 72 5.85 -2.27 -5.03
C VAL A 72 6.76 -1.04 -4.91
N ALA A 73 6.51 -0.13 -3.97
CA ALA A 73 7.35 1.06 -3.73
C ALA A 73 8.80 0.70 -3.39
N VAL A 74 9.00 -0.28 -2.50
CA VAL A 74 10.34 -0.79 -2.17
C VAL A 74 10.97 -1.48 -3.37
N GLU A 75 10.21 -2.22 -4.16
CA GLU A 75 10.69 -2.84 -5.38
C GLU A 75 11.12 -1.79 -6.42
N MET A 76 10.38 -0.66 -6.55
CA MET A 76 10.78 0.46 -7.42
C MET A 76 12.13 1.02 -6.99
N TRP A 77 12.36 1.18 -5.68
CA TRP A 77 13.66 1.60 -5.17
C TRP A 77 14.76 0.56 -5.50
N CYS A 78 14.49 -0.73 -5.33
CA CYS A 78 15.45 -1.78 -5.67
C CYS A 78 15.87 -1.76 -7.16
N GLN A 79 14.95 -1.41 -8.05
CA GLN A 79 15.20 -1.40 -9.52
C GLN A 79 15.84 -0.10 -10.00
N ALA A 80 15.52 1.03 -9.38
CA ALA A 80 15.96 2.35 -9.82
C ALA A 80 16.23 3.31 -8.64
N PRO A 81 17.21 2.99 -7.75
CA PRO A 81 17.46 3.77 -6.54
C PRO A 81 17.72 5.24 -6.83
N ASP A 82 18.47 5.56 -7.87
CA ASP A 82 18.80 6.94 -8.27
C ASP A 82 17.60 7.80 -8.66
N ARG A 83 16.45 7.18 -8.88
CA ARG A 83 15.20 7.88 -9.23
C ARG A 83 14.29 8.12 -8.04
N ILE A 84 14.52 7.44 -6.93
CA ILE A 84 13.66 7.53 -5.74
C ILE A 84 14.25 8.55 -4.78
N VAL A 85 13.47 9.58 -4.45
CA VAL A 85 13.91 10.68 -3.57
C VAL A 85 13.47 10.49 -2.11
N GLY A 86 12.55 9.56 -1.87
CA GLY A 86 12.04 9.17 -0.57
C GLY A 86 10.95 8.13 -0.72
N LEU A 87 10.52 7.50 0.37
CA LEU A 87 9.50 6.47 0.39
C LEU A 87 8.49 6.72 1.52
N VAL A 88 7.20 6.58 1.21
CA VAL A 88 6.14 6.51 2.23
C VAL A 88 5.52 5.12 2.16
N LEU A 89 5.66 4.35 3.24
CA LEU A 89 5.28 2.93 3.31
C LEU A 89 4.20 2.73 4.37
N LEU A 90 2.96 2.51 3.94
CA LEU A 90 1.79 2.40 4.81
C LEU A 90 1.29 0.96 4.86
N GLY A 91 1.09 0.40 6.06
CA GLY A 91 0.67 -0.99 6.24
C GLY A 91 1.62 -1.96 5.53
N TYR A 92 2.91 -1.73 5.64
CA TYR A 92 3.97 -2.43 4.89
C TYR A 92 4.38 -3.76 5.52
N ASN A 93 4.73 -4.72 4.68
CA ASN A 93 5.39 -5.97 5.07
C ASN A 93 6.59 -6.22 4.15
N ALA A 94 7.80 -6.23 4.73
CA ALA A 94 9.06 -6.39 4.01
C ALA A 94 9.35 -7.84 3.59
N THR A 95 8.71 -8.83 4.24
CA THR A 95 9.04 -10.23 4.03
C THR A 95 8.28 -10.88 2.89
N ALA A 96 8.71 -12.04 2.46
CA ALA A 96 7.93 -12.94 1.61
C ALA A 96 6.52 -13.17 2.20
N ASP A 97 5.60 -13.69 1.40
CA ASP A 97 4.25 -13.97 1.92
C ASP A 97 4.30 -14.99 3.06
N LEU A 98 3.52 -14.74 4.10
CA LEU A 98 3.47 -15.67 5.23
C LEU A 98 3.01 -17.05 4.74
N PRO A 99 3.61 -18.16 5.20
CA PRO A 99 3.31 -19.51 4.70
C PRO A 99 1.82 -19.84 4.67
N ASP A 100 1.10 -19.51 5.75
CA ASP A 100 -0.36 -19.78 5.84
C ASP A 100 -1.17 -18.92 4.85
N ARG A 101 -0.75 -17.68 4.59
CA ARG A 101 -1.39 -16.81 3.60
C ARG A 101 -1.09 -17.32 2.18
N ALA A 102 0.17 -17.62 1.89
CA ALA A 102 0.59 -18.14 0.60
C ALA A 102 -0.13 -19.46 0.24
N ALA A 103 -0.32 -20.36 1.24
CA ALA A 103 -1.03 -21.61 1.07
C ALA A 103 -2.53 -21.46 0.75
N ARG A 104 -3.19 -20.39 1.23
CA ARG A 104 -4.62 -20.14 0.98
C ARG A 104 -4.88 -19.52 -0.39
N ARG A 105 -3.92 -18.78 -0.98
CA ARG A 105 -4.15 -18.01 -2.20
C ARG A 105 -4.59 -18.85 -3.40
N PRO A 106 -4.05 -20.05 -3.69
CA PRO A 106 -4.51 -20.86 -4.81
C PRO A 106 -5.99 -21.25 -4.71
N ALA A 107 -6.47 -21.58 -3.51
CA ALA A 107 -7.90 -21.91 -3.30
C ALA A 107 -8.79 -20.68 -3.51
N GLN A 108 -8.39 -19.52 -2.97
CA GLN A 108 -9.09 -18.25 -3.19
C GLN A 108 -9.13 -17.87 -4.68
N GLN A 109 -8.02 -18.02 -5.39
CA GLN A 109 -7.96 -17.76 -6.83
C GLN A 109 -8.88 -18.69 -7.63
N ALA A 110 -8.94 -19.99 -7.28
CA ALA A 110 -9.83 -20.95 -7.93
C ALA A 110 -11.29 -20.59 -7.70
N GLU A 111 -11.66 -20.19 -6.49
CA GLU A 111 -13.00 -19.77 -6.16
C GLU A 111 -13.40 -18.49 -6.90
N VAL A 112 -12.49 -17.51 -6.94
CA VAL A 112 -12.73 -16.25 -7.67
C VAL A 112 -12.96 -16.51 -9.16
N ARG A 113 -12.19 -17.42 -9.78
CA ARG A 113 -12.41 -17.84 -11.16
C ARG A 113 -13.77 -18.53 -11.36
N ALA A 114 -14.30 -19.17 -10.33
CA ALA A 114 -15.64 -19.78 -10.33
C ALA A 114 -16.78 -18.78 -10.03
N GLY A 115 -16.48 -17.47 -9.92
CA GLY A 115 -17.48 -16.43 -9.67
C GLY A 115 -17.61 -15.98 -8.21
N GLY A 116 -16.77 -16.49 -7.30
CA GLY A 116 -16.84 -16.22 -5.86
C GLY A 116 -16.09 -14.94 -5.41
N LEU A 117 -15.76 -14.00 -6.31
CA LEU A 117 -15.00 -12.81 -5.96
C LEU A 117 -15.59 -12.04 -4.77
N GLU A 118 -16.88 -11.76 -4.80
CA GLU A 118 -17.55 -10.98 -3.74
C GLU A 118 -17.45 -11.69 -2.39
N ARG A 119 -17.72 -13.01 -2.35
CA ARG A 119 -17.61 -13.79 -1.12
C ARG A 119 -16.19 -13.72 -0.54
N VAL A 120 -15.18 -13.97 -1.36
CA VAL A 120 -13.77 -13.90 -0.92
C VAL A 120 -13.42 -12.51 -0.39
N LEU A 121 -13.84 -11.45 -1.08
CA LEU A 121 -13.61 -10.08 -0.62
C LEU A 121 -14.29 -9.78 0.71
N VAL A 122 -15.55 -10.13 0.86
CA VAL A 122 -16.39 -9.70 1.99
C VAL A 122 -16.21 -10.60 3.20
N GLU A 123 -16.09 -11.91 3.02
CA GLU A 123 -16.06 -12.85 4.14
C GLU A 123 -14.64 -13.21 4.60
N GLU A 124 -13.66 -13.26 3.69
CA GLU A 124 -12.32 -13.71 4.03
C GLU A 124 -11.31 -12.57 4.23
N LEU A 125 -11.40 -11.49 3.44
CA LEU A 125 -10.39 -10.44 3.45
C LEU A 125 -10.78 -9.24 4.32
N LYS A 126 -11.94 -8.64 4.07
CA LYS A 126 -12.34 -7.37 4.69
C LYS A 126 -12.58 -7.39 6.20
N PRO A 127 -13.04 -8.46 6.83
CA PRO A 127 -13.24 -8.48 8.28
C PRO A 127 -11.98 -8.11 9.07
N ASN A 128 -10.81 -8.30 8.46
CA ASN A 128 -9.52 -8.04 9.10
C ASN A 128 -8.91 -6.66 8.75
N TYR A 129 -9.62 -5.83 7.94
CA TYR A 129 -9.02 -4.60 7.44
C TYR A 129 -9.31 -3.38 8.31
N LEU A 130 -10.46 -3.33 8.98
CA LEU A 130 -10.90 -2.15 9.69
C LEU A 130 -10.68 -2.25 11.20
N ALA A 131 -10.36 -1.12 11.82
CA ALA A 131 -10.38 -0.98 13.26
C ALA A 131 -11.77 -1.30 13.83
N ALA A 132 -11.84 -1.73 15.09
CA ALA A 132 -13.07 -2.16 15.75
C ALA A 132 -14.20 -1.11 15.61
N ARG A 133 -13.88 0.16 15.78
CA ARG A 133 -14.83 1.28 15.68
C ARG A 133 -15.46 1.44 14.28
N ASN A 134 -14.76 1.01 13.23
CA ASN A 134 -15.18 1.20 11.84
C ASN A 134 -15.77 -0.07 11.20
N ARG A 135 -15.80 -1.21 11.92
CA ARG A 135 -16.34 -2.48 11.39
C ARG A 135 -17.82 -2.43 11.06
N GLY A 136 -18.58 -1.51 11.67
CA GLY A 136 -19.99 -1.27 11.37
C GLY A 136 -20.25 -0.13 10.39
N ASP A 137 -19.21 0.53 9.85
CA ASP A 137 -19.36 1.59 8.86
C ASP A 137 -19.70 1.01 7.49
N THR A 138 -20.98 1.00 7.16
CA THR A 138 -21.49 0.44 5.91
C THR A 138 -20.98 1.19 4.69
N ALA A 139 -20.79 2.51 4.76
CA ALA A 139 -20.29 3.29 3.64
C ALA A 139 -18.83 2.92 3.32
N LEU A 140 -18.01 2.71 4.35
CA LEU A 140 -16.63 2.29 4.20
C LEU A 140 -16.54 0.84 3.69
N LEU A 141 -17.36 -0.05 4.22
CA LEU A 141 -17.45 -1.44 3.75
C LEU A 141 -17.90 -1.52 2.29
N ASP A 142 -18.91 -0.73 1.90
CA ASP A 142 -19.38 -0.65 0.52
C ASP A 142 -18.32 -0.07 -0.42
N LEU A 143 -17.57 0.95 0.01
CA LEU A 143 -16.45 1.48 -0.77
C LEU A 143 -15.39 0.40 -1.04
N LEU A 144 -14.97 -0.32 -0.01
CA LEU A 144 -14.00 -1.42 -0.14
C LEU A 144 -14.52 -2.54 -1.05
N ARG A 145 -15.77 -2.94 -0.88
CA ARG A 145 -16.42 -3.92 -1.73
C ARG A 145 -16.46 -3.47 -3.18
N ASN A 146 -16.91 -2.23 -3.44
CA ASN A 146 -17.06 -1.67 -4.77
C ASN A 146 -15.72 -1.41 -5.48
N MET A 147 -14.64 -1.09 -4.75
CA MET A 147 -13.30 -1.08 -5.32
C MET A 147 -12.91 -2.47 -5.84
N GLY A 148 -13.03 -3.49 -4.98
CA GLY A 148 -12.65 -4.85 -5.35
C GLY A 148 -13.49 -5.44 -6.49
N LEU A 149 -14.81 -5.26 -6.47
CA LEU A 149 -15.68 -5.72 -7.54
C LEU A 149 -15.43 -4.99 -8.86
N GLY A 150 -15.16 -3.69 -8.80
CA GLY A 150 -14.84 -2.88 -9.98
C GLY A 150 -13.55 -3.28 -10.69
N LEU A 151 -12.55 -3.75 -9.93
CA LEU A 151 -11.30 -4.30 -10.47
C LEU A 151 -11.50 -5.68 -11.11
N GLY A 152 -12.38 -6.50 -10.56
CA GLY A 152 -12.78 -7.77 -11.12
C GLY A 152 -11.88 -8.97 -10.80
N PRO A 153 -12.31 -10.18 -11.25
CA PRO A 153 -11.66 -11.43 -10.86
C PRO A 153 -10.25 -11.62 -11.42
N ASP A 154 -9.98 -11.15 -12.63
CA ASP A 154 -8.66 -11.29 -13.24
C ASP A 154 -7.59 -10.47 -12.53
N VAL A 155 -7.94 -9.27 -12.06
CA VAL A 155 -7.04 -8.44 -11.25
C VAL A 155 -6.78 -9.10 -9.90
N PHE A 156 -7.83 -9.65 -9.26
CA PHE A 156 -7.65 -10.40 -8.02
C PHE A 156 -6.63 -11.52 -8.18
N VAL A 157 -6.76 -12.32 -9.24
CA VAL A 157 -5.87 -13.46 -9.49
C VAL A 157 -4.42 -12.99 -9.69
N ARG A 158 -4.21 -11.97 -10.53
CA ARG A 158 -2.86 -11.42 -10.76
C ARG A 158 -2.24 -10.87 -9.48
N GLN A 159 -2.94 -10.01 -8.77
CA GLN A 159 -2.43 -9.41 -7.54
C GLN A 159 -2.22 -10.44 -6.42
N SER A 160 -3.10 -11.44 -6.32
CA SER A 160 -2.95 -12.56 -5.39
C SER A 160 -1.69 -13.37 -5.70
N GLU A 161 -1.40 -13.62 -6.98
CA GLU A 161 -0.19 -14.34 -7.41
C GLU A 161 1.07 -13.51 -7.17
N ALA A 162 1.05 -12.22 -7.50
CA ALA A 162 2.15 -11.29 -7.22
C ALA A 162 2.52 -11.28 -5.73
N LEU A 163 1.52 -11.26 -4.84
CA LEU A 163 1.73 -11.31 -3.40
C LEU A 163 2.25 -12.68 -2.95
N ARG A 164 1.76 -13.79 -3.52
CA ARG A 164 2.18 -15.16 -3.18
C ARG A 164 3.65 -15.40 -3.49
N LEU A 165 4.13 -14.84 -4.59
CA LEU A 165 5.48 -15.03 -5.12
C LEU A 165 6.45 -13.90 -4.79
N ARG A 166 6.01 -12.90 -4.00
CA ARG A 166 6.86 -11.75 -3.70
C ARG A 166 8.15 -12.15 -3.00
N ALA A 167 9.23 -11.49 -3.39
CA ALA A 167 10.53 -11.68 -2.77
C ALA A 167 10.54 -11.14 -1.33
N ASP A 168 11.33 -11.76 -0.48
CA ASP A 168 11.73 -11.19 0.80
C ASP A 168 12.67 -10.00 0.57
N ARG A 169 12.38 -8.85 1.20
CA ARG A 169 13.18 -7.62 1.07
C ARG A 169 13.82 -7.18 2.39
N TRP A 170 13.81 -8.03 3.40
CA TRP A 170 14.41 -7.73 4.71
C TRP A 170 15.85 -7.20 4.60
N GLU A 171 16.70 -7.88 3.83
CA GLU A 171 18.09 -7.47 3.65
C GLU A 171 18.24 -6.20 2.77
N ALA A 172 17.28 -5.94 1.89
CA ALA A 172 17.27 -4.73 1.07
C ALA A 172 17.01 -3.46 1.91
N LEU A 173 16.22 -3.56 2.97
CA LEU A 173 15.87 -2.42 3.83
C LEU A 173 17.10 -1.71 4.39
N ALA A 174 18.13 -2.47 4.80
CA ALA A 174 19.37 -1.90 5.35
C ALA A 174 20.20 -1.09 4.33
N LYS A 175 19.86 -1.19 3.05
CA LYS A 175 20.55 -0.50 1.96
C LYS A 175 19.81 0.76 1.49
N ILE A 176 18.60 0.99 1.99
CA ILE A 176 17.82 2.19 1.64
C ILE A 176 18.54 3.40 2.23
N ASP A 177 18.91 4.32 1.35
CA ASP A 177 19.73 5.50 1.62
C ASP A 177 18.97 6.83 1.39
N VAL A 178 17.67 6.73 1.16
CA VAL A 178 16.75 7.87 1.02
C VAL A 178 15.84 8.00 2.26
N PRO A 179 15.26 9.18 2.53
CA PRO A 179 14.29 9.34 3.61
C PRO A 179 13.11 8.38 3.49
N VAL A 180 12.74 7.73 4.60
CA VAL A 180 11.60 6.80 4.65
C VAL A 180 10.65 7.14 5.79
N LEU A 181 9.35 7.19 5.48
CA LEU A 181 8.28 7.29 6.45
C LEU A 181 7.47 6.01 6.46
N LEU A 182 7.40 5.32 7.61
CA LEU A 182 6.55 4.15 7.79
C LEU A 182 5.32 4.51 8.62
N GLY A 183 4.15 3.99 8.25
CA GLY A 183 2.91 4.27 8.96
C GLY A 183 1.95 3.10 9.01
N CYS A 184 1.28 2.92 10.16
CA CYS A 184 0.22 1.93 10.34
C CYS A 184 -0.84 2.42 11.33
N GLY A 185 -1.96 1.70 11.38
CA GLY A 185 -2.93 1.87 12.45
C GLY A 185 -2.56 1.04 13.68
N SER A 186 -2.96 1.49 14.88
CA SER A 186 -2.72 0.74 16.13
C SER A 186 -3.49 -0.59 16.18
N GLU A 187 -4.57 -0.73 15.40
CA GLU A 187 -5.37 -1.94 15.27
C GLU A 187 -5.13 -2.69 13.94
N ASP A 188 -4.03 -2.41 13.24
CA ASP A 188 -3.66 -3.14 12.01
C ASP A 188 -3.18 -4.56 12.38
N THR A 189 -4.04 -5.55 12.14
CA THR A 189 -3.75 -6.97 12.38
C THR A 189 -3.07 -7.67 11.19
N LEU A 190 -3.02 -7.03 10.03
CA LEU A 190 -2.36 -7.56 8.84
C LEU A 190 -0.87 -7.20 8.80
N CYS A 191 -0.56 -5.97 9.19
CA CYS A 191 0.79 -5.43 9.28
C CYS A 191 0.92 -4.66 10.60
N PRO A 192 1.07 -5.36 11.74
CA PRO A 192 0.97 -4.76 13.06
C PRO A 192 2.11 -3.77 13.36
N PRO A 193 1.91 -2.84 14.32
CA PRO A 193 2.88 -1.80 14.66
C PRO A 193 4.28 -2.32 15.00
N GLU A 194 4.38 -3.51 15.59
CA GLU A 194 5.65 -4.16 15.96
C GLU A 194 6.51 -4.43 14.72
N TRP A 195 5.89 -4.87 13.63
CA TRP A 195 6.61 -5.06 12.37
C TRP A 195 7.14 -3.75 11.82
N HIS A 196 6.33 -2.68 11.88
CA HIS A 196 6.79 -1.36 11.44
C HIS A 196 7.96 -0.84 12.28
N ALA A 197 7.99 -1.13 13.59
CA ALA A 197 9.13 -0.83 14.44
C ALA A 197 10.40 -1.56 14.00
N ASP A 198 10.28 -2.87 13.69
CA ASP A 198 11.40 -3.67 13.19
C ASP A 198 11.93 -3.16 11.84
N TRP A 199 11.00 -2.83 10.90
CA TRP A 199 11.39 -2.26 9.60
C TRP A 199 12.07 -0.89 9.76
N THR A 200 11.53 -0.04 10.63
CA THR A 200 12.11 1.29 10.91
C THR A 200 13.49 1.17 11.50
N ALA A 201 13.71 0.28 12.44
CA ALA A 201 15.02 0.03 13.04
C ALA A 201 16.07 -0.47 12.02
N ARG A 202 15.61 -1.11 10.93
CA ARG A 202 16.47 -1.63 9.86
C ARG A 202 16.91 -0.57 8.85
N ILE A 203 16.14 0.49 8.67
CA ILE A 203 16.39 1.54 7.67
C ILE A 203 17.02 2.75 8.33
N ALA A 204 18.22 3.13 7.92
CA ALA A 204 18.93 4.26 8.51
C ALA A 204 18.15 5.58 8.33
N GLY A 205 17.84 6.26 9.42
CA GLY A 205 17.13 7.55 9.39
C GLY A 205 15.63 7.46 9.07
N ALA A 206 15.04 6.27 9.01
CA ALA A 206 13.60 6.13 8.84
C ALA A 206 12.82 6.66 10.04
N GLU A 207 11.62 7.17 9.77
CA GLU A 207 10.65 7.58 10.77
C GLU A 207 9.44 6.68 10.77
N GLN A 208 8.87 6.45 11.95
CA GLN A 208 7.62 5.70 12.12
C GLN A 208 6.55 6.57 12.75
N PHE A 209 5.29 6.30 12.37
CA PHE A 209 4.11 6.76 13.12
C PHE A 209 3.05 5.68 13.18
N VAL A 210 2.29 5.72 14.27
CA VAL A 210 1.12 4.85 14.48
C VAL A 210 -0.09 5.74 14.70
N VAL A 211 -1.18 5.46 14.01
CA VAL A 211 -2.45 6.20 14.19
C VAL A 211 -3.35 5.41 15.12
N ASP A 212 -3.62 5.99 16.28
CA ASP A 212 -4.47 5.36 17.30
C ASP A 212 -5.91 5.13 16.79
N GLY A 213 -6.43 3.93 17.07
CA GLY A 213 -7.75 3.48 16.68
C GLY A 213 -7.98 3.35 15.16
N ALA A 214 -6.94 3.32 14.34
CA ALA A 214 -7.02 2.97 12.93
C ALA A 214 -6.60 1.51 12.72
N GLY A 215 -7.22 0.84 11.75
CA GLY A 215 -6.88 -0.50 11.31
C GLY A 215 -5.92 -0.48 10.11
N HIS A 216 -6.00 -1.55 9.29
CA HIS A 216 -5.16 -1.67 8.10
C HIS A 216 -5.46 -0.60 7.05
N MET A 217 -6.74 -0.22 6.89
CA MET A 217 -7.18 0.74 5.86
C MET A 217 -6.88 2.20 6.23
N LEU A 218 -5.69 2.48 6.72
CA LEU A 218 -5.24 3.78 7.20
C LEU A 218 -5.60 4.95 6.27
N PRO A 219 -5.45 4.88 4.92
CA PRO A 219 -5.81 5.97 4.03
C PRO A 219 -7.30 6.33 4.03
N LEU A 220 -8.17 5.40 4.42
CA LEU A 220 -9.63 5.60 4.52
C LEU A 220 -10.07 5.86 5.94
N GLU A 221 -9.44 5.25 6.93
CA GLU A 221 -9.82 5.36 8.35
C GLU A 221 -9.33 6.65 9.02
N ALA A 222 -8.21 7.21 8.56
CA ALA A 222 -7.60 8.41 9.13
C ALA A 222 -6.95 9.33 8.07
N PRO A 223 -7.66 9.68 6.96
CA PRO A 223 -7.06 10.39 5.82
C PRO A 223 -6.47 11.75 6.16
N LEU A 224 -7.09 12.51 7.06
CA LEU A 224 -6.61 13.84 7.46
C LEU A 224 -5.34 13.74 8.33
N MET A 225 -5.30 12.81 9.26
CA MET A 225 -4.12 12.57 10.08
C MET A 225 -2.95 12.06 9.24
N LEU A 226 -3.23 11.14 8.31
CA LEU A 226 -2.24 10.63 7.38
C LEU A 226 -1.67 11.76 6.51
N ALA A 227 -2.53 12.59 5.91
CA ALA A 227 -2.10 13.73 5.12
C ALA A 227 -1.21 14.69 5.93
N ALA A 228 -1.58 15.02 7.18
CA ALA A 228 -0.80 15.90 8.05
C ALA A 228 0.58 15.29 8.43
N ARG A 229 0.65 13.95 8.63
CA ARG A 229 1.92 13.26 8.93
C ARG A 229 2.86 13.24 7.73
N ILE A 230 2.34 12.99 6.54
CA ILE A 230 3.14 13.03 5.30
C ILE A 230 3.59 14.47 5.02
N ASP A 231 2.71 15.47 5.17
CA ASP A 231 2.98 16.89 4.98
C ASP A 231 4.16 17.36 5.85
N ARG A 232 4.11 17.03 7.15
CA ARG A 232 5.18 17.35 8.09
C ARG A 232 6.50 16.69 7.70
N TRP A 233 6.48 15.37 7.51
CA TRP A 233 7.67 14.60 7.15
C TRP A 233 8.30 15.11 5.86
N PHE A 234 7.45 15.41 4.86
CA PHE A 234 7.90 15.98 3.60
C PHE A 234 8.66 17.29 3.82
N THR A 235 8.07 18.21 4.58
CA THR A 235 8.68 19.53 4.88
C THR A 235 10.02 19.41 5.63
N GLU A 236 10.17 18.39 6.49
CA GLU A 236 11.35 18.20 7.33
C GLU A 236 12.47 17.39 6.63
N ARG A 237 12.19 16.60 5.60
CA ARG A 237 13.10 15.59 5.05
C ARG A 237 13.36 15.67 3.55
N ILE A 238 12.47 16.28 2.78
CA ILE A 238 12.55 16.36 1.33
C ILE A 238 12.70 17.83 0.88
#